data_f83edfc8c12a142d67275c009503bc8e
#
_entry.id   f83edfc8c12a142d67275c009503bc8e
#
_cell.length_a   1.000
_cell.length_b   1.000
_cell.length_c   1.000
_cell.angle_alpha   90.00
_cell.angle_beta   90.00
_cell.angle_gamma   90.00
#
_symmetry.space_group_name_H-M   'P 1'
#
loop_
_entity.id
_entity.type
_entity.pdbx_description
1 polymer ?
#
loop_
_entity_poly.entity_id
_entity_poly.type
_entity_poly.pdbx_seq_one_letter_code
_entity_poly.pdbx_strand_id
1 'polypeptide(L)'
;MMKGGLAGLMKQAQAMQENMKKAQEQLAQVEVEGVAGAGMVKVLMTCAHEVRRVNIDPSVMDDREMLEDLIAAALNDAVRRGEALSKDKMSGFTSGLNLPPGFKLPF
;
A
#
# COMPACT_ATOMS: atom_id res chain seq x y z
N MET A 1 21.68 -8.90 -36.16
CA MET A 1 20.39 -8.24 -35.91
C MET A 1 19.59 -8.89 -34.82
N MET A 2 19.47 -10.17 -34.82
CA MET A 2 18.77 -10.89 -33.74
C MET A 2 19.37 -10.61 -32.38
N LYS A 3 20.69 -10.52 -32.29
CA LYS A 3 21.37 -10.24 -31.02
C LYS A 3 21.01 -8.87 -30.44
N GLY A 4 20.90 -7.85 -31.30
CA GLY A 4 20.54 -6.51 -30.84
C GLY A 4 19.13 -6.42 -30.33
N GLY A 5 18.17 -7.09 -30.99
CA GLY A 5 16.77 -7.11 -30.58
C GLY A 5 16.56 -7.84 -29.25
N LEU A 6 17.23 -8.97 -29.09
CA LEU A 6 17.12 -9.73 -27.84
C LEU A 6 17.73 -8.98 -26.66
N ALA A 7 18.91 -8.37 -26.87
CA ALA A 7 19.55 -7.59 -25.81
C ALA A 7 18.69 -6.38 -25.43
N GLY A 8 18.03 -5.74 -26.42
CA GLY A 8 17.12 -4.64 -26.15
C GLY A 8 15.91 -5.05 -25.32
N LEU A 9 15.33 -6.21 -25.66
CA LEU A 9 14.21 -6.75 -24.89
C LEU A 9 14.61 -7.11 -23.46
N MET A 10 15.80 -7.68 -23.29
CA MET A 10 16.30 -7.99 -21.95
C MET A 10 16.52 -6.75 -21.12
N LYS A 11 17.07 -5.69 -21.71
CA LYS A 11 17.24 -4.40 -21.04
C LYS A 11 15.91 -3.80 -20.63
N GLN A 12 14.91 -3.86 -21.51
CA GLN A 12 13.58 -3.36 -21.20
C GLN A 12 12.95 -4.14 -20.06
N ALA A 13 13.10 -5.47 -20.06
CA ALA A 13 12.58 -6.30 -18.99
C ALA A 13 13.25 -5.98 -17.66
N GLN A 14 14.57 -5.80 -17.66
CA GLN A 14 15.31 -5.42 -16.46
C GLN A 14 14.89 -4.04 -15.96
N ALA A 15 14.74 -3.08 -16.85
CA ALA A 15 14.30 -1.74 -16.50
C ALA A 15 12.90 -1.76 -15.88
N MET A 16 12.00 -2.58 -16.44
CA MET A 16 10.65 -2.73 -15.93
C MET A 16 10.66 -3.33 -14.52
N GLN A 17 11.48 -4.36 -14.30
CA GLN A 17 11.63 -4.97 -12.97
C GLN A 17 12.17 -3.97 -11.96
N GLU A 18 13.19 -3.20 -12.33
CA GLU A 18 13.75 -2.17 -11.46
C GLU A 18 12.73 -1.09 -11.14
N ASN A 19 11.98 -0.65 -12.14
CA ASN A 19 10.95 0.38 -11.95
C ASN A 19 9.83 -0.13 -11.05
N MET A 20 9.43 -1.39 -11.23
CA MET A 20 8.42 -2.02 -10.38
C MET A 20 8.91 -2.13 -8.94
N LYS A 21 10.16 -2.54 -8.75
CA LYS A 21 10.78 -2.65 -7.43
C LYS A 21 10.82 -1.28 -6.74
N LYS A 22 11.23 -0.24 -7.46
CA LYS A 22 11.24 1.13 -6.93
C LYS A 22 9.85 1.60 -6.57
N ALA A 23 8.87 1.31 -7.41
CA ALA A 23 7.48 1.67 -7.14
C ALA A 23 6.97 0.99 -5.87
N GLN A 24 7.29 -0.28 -5.68
CA GLN A 24 6.92 -1.03 -4.48
C GLN A 24 7.63 -0.49 -3.24
N GLU A 25 8.91 -0.15 -3.36
CA GLU A 25 9.67 0.43 -2.26
C GLU A 25 9.11 1.80 -1.86
N GLN A 26 8.78 2.63 -2.83
CA GLN A 26 8.17 3.92 -2.57
C GLN A 26 6.80 3.77 -1.92
N LEU A 27 6.01 2.83 -2.43
CA LEU A 27 4.68 2.55 -1.91
C LEU A 27 4.75 2.06 -0.46
N ALA A 28 5.76 1.25 -0.13
CA ALA A 28 5.96 0.76 1.22
C ALA A 28 6.25 1.87 2.24
N GLN A 29 6.64 3.06 1.77
CA GLN A 29 6.87 4.22 2.63
C GLN A 29 5.65 5.14 2.73
N VAL A 30 4.64 4.92 1.89
CA VAL A 30 3.43 5.73 1.91
C VAL A 30 2.60 5.38 3.14
N GLU A 31 2.19 6.40 3.88
CA GLU A 31 1.45 6.24 5.11
C GLU A 31 -0.05 6.46 4.89
N VAL A 32 -0.85 5.69 5.61
CA VAL A 32 -2.30 5.85 5.68
C VAL A 32 -2.71 5.96 7.13
N GLU A 33 -3.84 6.62 7.38
CA GLU A 33 -4.37 6.76 8.73
C GLU A 33 -5.64 5.94 8.86
N GLY A 34 -5.62 5.00 9.80
CA GLY A 34 -6.81 4.26 10.19
C GLY A 34 -7.47 4.95 11.35
N VAL A 35 -8.79 4.97 11.39
CA VAL A 35 -9.57 5.73 12.37
C VAL A 35 -10.67 4.87 12.93
N ALA A 36 -10.92 4.97 14.22
CA ALA A 36 -12.05 4.32 14.88
C ALA A 36 -12.64 5.24 15.94
N GLY A 37 -13.94 5.02 16.26
CA GLY A 37 -14.62 5.77 17.28
C GLY A 37 -14.68 7.26 17.00
N ALA A 38 -15.01 7.65 15.77
CA ALA A 38 -15.08 9.05 15.34
C ALA A 38 -13.77 9.82 15.59
N GLY A 39 -12.64 9.13 15.45
CA GLY A 39 -11.33 9.73 15.62
C GLY A 39 -10.73 9.60 17.01
N MET A 40 -11.38 8.88 17.93
CA MET A 40 -10.85 8.67 19.28
C MET A 40 -9.59 7.82 19.26
N VAL A 41 -9.45 6.90 18.30
CA VAL A 41 -8.22 6.15 18.08
C VAL A 41 -7.83 6.28 16.62
N LYS A 42 -6.58 6.66 16.40
CA LYS A 42 -6.00 6.81 15.06
C LYS A 42 -4.71 6.03 14.99
N VAL A 43 -4.52 5.31 13.89
CA VAL A 43 -3.31 4.53 13.65
C VAL A 43 -2.67 5.00 12.34
N LEU A 44 -1.42 5.39 12.41
CA LEU A 44 -0.63 5.74 11.23
C LEU A 44 0.15 4.49 10.82
N MET A 45 -0.09 4.01 9.60
CA MET A 45 0.48 2.77 9.11
C MET A 45 1.00 2.96 7.69
N THR A 46 2.10 2.29 7.34
CA THR A 46 2.58 2.27 5.97
C THR A 46 1.78 1.25 5.14
N CYS A 47 1.86 1.37 3.82
CA CYS A 47 1.25 0.38 2.93
C CYS A 47 1.92 -0.99 3.03
N ALA A 48 3.08 -1.10 3.69
CA ALA A 48 3.73 -2.37 4.02
C ALA A 48 3.28 -2.93 5.38
N HIS A 49 2.23 -2.35 5.95
CA HIS A 49 1.63 -2.76 7.23
C HIS A 49 2.53 -2.51 8.45
N GLU A 50 3.42 -1.54 8.35
CA GLU A 50 4.23 -1.14 9.49
C GLU A 50 3.49 -0.02 10.23
N VAL A 51 3.23 -0.23 11.51
CA VAL A 51 2.58 0.78 12.34
C VAL A 51 3.63 1.81 12.77
N ARG A 52 3.38 3.08 12.44
CA ARG A 52 4.29 4.18 12.77
C ARG A 52 3.90 4.88 14.05
N ARG A 53 2.60 5.01 14.29
CA ARG A 53 2.09 5.76 15.44
C ARG A 53 0.67 5.31 15.78
N VAL A 54 0.35 5.36 17.05
CA VAL A 54 -1.01 5.18 17.56
C VAL A 54 -1.35 6.40 18.41
N ASN A 55 -2.45 7.08 18.09
CA ASN A 55 -2.97 8.19 18.85
C ASN A 55 -4.26 7.78 19.53
N ILE A 56 -4.35 8.02 20.82
CA ILE A 56 -5.51 7.63 21.64
C ILE A 56 -6.02 8.88 22.34
N ASP A 57 -7.33 9.16 22.19
CA ASP A 57 -7.96 10.25 22.90
C ASP A 57 -8.02 9.91 24.39
N PRO A 58 -7.67 10.86 25.28
CA PRO A 58 -7.71 10.59 26.72
C PRO A 58 -9.08 10.14 27.25
N SER A 59 -10.17 10.51 26.58
CA SER A 59 -11.53 10.17 27.00
C SER A 59 -11.81 8.67 27.00
N VAL A 60 -11.06 7.87 26.23
CA VAL A 60 -11.26 6.44 26.15
C VAL A 60 -10.29 5.64 27.05
N MET A 61 -9.37 6.32 27.72
CA MET A 61 -8.38 5.67 28.56
C MET A 61 -8.98 4.98 29.78
N ASP A 62 -10.13 5.45 30.24
CA ASP A 62 -10.80 4.90 31.40
C ASP A 62 -11.69 3.68 31.09
N ASP A 63 -11.87 3.38 29.80
CA ASP A 63 -12.67 2.24 29.34
C ASP A 63 -11.77 1.29 28.54
N ARG A 64 -11.21 0.33 29.26
CA ARG A 64 -10.24 -0.60 28.69
C ARG A 64 -10.83 -1.43 27.56
N GLU A 65 -12.01 -1.99 27.76
CA GLU A 65 -12.64 -2.84 26.75
C GLU A 65 -12.94 -2.05 25.46
N MET A 66 -13.50 -0.86 25.64
CA MET A 66 -13.76 0.01 24.50
C MET A 66 -12.48 0.38 23.77
N LEU A 67 -11.42 0.71 24.53
CA LEU A 67 -10.12 1.05 23.95
C LEU A 67 -9.54 -0.11 23.16
N GLU A 68 -9.60 -1.32 23.69
CA GLU A 68 -9.11 -2.51 22.97
C GLU A 68 -9.83 -2.70 21.64
N ASP A 69 -11.16 -2.56 21.64
CA ASP A 69 -11.98 -2.71 20.44
C ASP A 69 -11.68 -1.60 19.42
N LEU A 70 -11.51 -0.37 19.88
CA LEU A 70 -11.18 0.77 19.01
C LEU A 70 -9.82 0.63 18.38
N ILE A 71 -8.82 0.14 19.12
CA ILE A 71 -7.49 -0.11 18.58
C ILE A 71 -7.56 -1.15 17.46
N ALA A 72 -8.25 -2.26 17.69
CA ALA A 72 -8.42 -3.30 16.68
C ALA A 72 -9.11 -2.74 15.44
N ALA A 73 -10.17 -1.96 15.63
CA ALA A 73 -10.91 -1.36 14.52
C ALA A 73 -10.05 -0.37 13.73
N ALA A 74 -9.26 0.46 14.42
CA ALA A 74 -8.39 1.43 13.76
C ALA A 74 -7.27 0.74 12.98
N LEU A 75 -6.69 -0.32 13.51
CA LEU A 75 -5.67 -1.10 12.82
C LEU A 75 -6.24 -1.74 11.56
N ASN A 76 -7.41 -2.35 11.66
CA ASN A 76 -8.06 -2.96 10.49
C ASN A 76 -8.44 -1.93 9.44
N ASP A 77 -8.90 -0.75 9.87
CA ASP A 77 -9.19 0.35 8.96
C ASP A 77 -7.94 0.81 8.23
N ALA A 78 -6.82 0.93 8.94
CA ALA A 78 -5.54 1.31 8.34
C ALA A 78 -5.10 0.27 7.29
N VAL A 79 -5.22 -1.02 7.59
CA VAL A 79 -4.89 -2.09 6.66
C VAL A 79 -5.73 -1.97 5.38
N ARG A 80 -7.04 -1.80 5.52
CA ARG A 80 -7.94 -1.65 4.37
C ARG A 80 -7.59 -0.44 3.53
N ARG A 81 -7.29 0.70 4.16
CA ARG A 81 -6.92 1.93 3.47
C ARG A 81 -5.59 1.77 2.74
N GLY A 82 -4.63 1.11 3.38
CA GLY A 82 -3.33 0.83 2.78
C GLY A 82 -3.44 -0.09 1.57
N GLU A 83 -4.24 -1.12 1.67
CA GLU A 83 -4.48 -2.04 0.56
C GLU A 83 -5.18 -1.36 -0.61
N ALA A 84 -6.19 -0.53 -0.32
CA ALA A 84 -6.91 0.21 -1.35
C ALA A 84 -5.98 1.20 -2.07
N LEU A 85 -5.14 1.90 -1.33
CA LEU A 85 -4.18 2.84 -1.90
C LEU A 85 -3.12 2.12 -2.73
N SER A 86 -2.62 0.98 -2.24
CA SER A 86 -1.65 0.17 -2.97
C SER A 86 -2.23 -0.32 -4.30
N LYS A 87 -3.46 -0.81 -4.27
CA LYS A 87 -4.15 -1.28 -5.46
C LYS A 87 -4.35 -0.15 -6.48
N ASP A 88 -4.75 1.02 -6.00
CA ASP A 88 -4.96 2.18 -6.85
C ASP A 88 -3.66 2.62 -7.53
N LYS A 89 -2.58 2.71 -6.78
CA LYS A 89 -1.28 3.12 -7.31
C LYS A 89 -0.72 2.09 -8.28
N MET A 90 -0.86 0.80 -7.99
CA MET A 90 -0.41 -0.26 -8.89
C MET A 90 -1.26 -0.32 -10.15
N SER A 91 -2.54 -0.03 -10.06
CA SER A 91 -3.44 0.08 -11.22
C SER A 91 -2.97 1.19 -12.17
N GLY A 92 -2.61 2.34 -11.61
CA GLY A 92 -2.05 3.44 -12.39
C GLY A 92 -0.76 3.06 -13.10
N PHE A 93 0.13 2.34 -12.42
CA PHE A 93 1.36 1.84 -13.00
C PHE A 93 1.08 0.88 -14.15
N THR A 94 0.15 -0.05 -13.95
CA THR A 94 -0.25 -1.04 -14.96
C THR A 94 -0.85 -0.36 -16.19
N SER A 95 -1.67 0.65 -15.99
CA SER A 95 -2.26 1.42 -17.09
C SER A 95 -1.20 2.10 -17.96
N GLY A 96 -0.11 2.56 -17.34
CA GLY A 96 0.99 3.18 -18.05
C GLY A 96 1.79 2.24 -18.93
N LEU A 97 1.62 0.93 -18.78
CA LEU A 97 2.33 -0.07 -19.57
C LEU A 97 1.65 -0.41 -20.90
N ASN A 98 0.51 0.17 -21.20
CA ASN A 98 -0.22 -0.08 -22.46
C ASN A 98 -0.43 -1.57 -22.75
N LEU A 99 -0.90 -2.31 -21.75
CA LEU A 99 -1.14 -3.73 -21.89
C LEU A 99 -2.32 -4.01 -22.81
N PRO A 100 -2.25 -5.08 -23.64
CA PRO A 100 -3.35 -5.43 -24.52
C PRO A 100 -4.61 -5.82 -23.71
N PRO A 101 -5.80 -5.63 -24.29
CA PRO A 101 -7.05 -6.05 -23.63
C PRO A 101 -7.01 -7.52 -23.28
N GLY A 102 -7.47 -7.85 -22.11
CA GLY A 102 -7.50 -9.23 -21.63
C GLY A 102 -6.21 -9.73 -21.00
N PHE A 103 -5.15 -8.94 -21.04
CA PHE A 103 -3.88 -9.29 -20.40
C PHE A 103 -4.06 -9.20 -18.88
N LYS A 104 -3.71 -10.29 -18.19
CA LYS A 104 -3.76 -10.32 -16.73
C LYS A 104 -2.36 -10.43 -16.17
N LEU A 105 -2.04 -9.51 -15.25
CA LEU A 105 -0.77 -9.55 -14.54
C LEU A 105 -0.90 -10.49 -13.34
N PRO A 106 0.21 -11.13 -12.91
CA PRO A 106 0.20 -12.09 -11.80
C PRO A 106 0.14 -11.43 -10.42
N PHE A 107 -0.38 -10.21 -10.36
CA PHE A 107 -0.52 -9.52 -9.06
C PHE A 107 -1.78 -8.70 -8.97
#